data_f871cd47c3151ef3b3e08085787c5897
#
_entry.id   f871cd47c3151ef3b3e08085787c5897
#
_cell.length_a   1.000
_cell.length_b   1.000
_cell.length_c   1.000
_cell.angle_alpha   90.00
_cell.angle_beta   90.00
_cell.angle_gamma   90.00
#
_symmetry.space_group_name_H-M   'P 1'
#
loop_
_entity.id
_entity.type
_entity.pdbx_description
1 polymer ?
#
loop_
_entity_poly.entity_id
_entity_poly.type
_entity_poly.pdbx_seq_one_letter_code
_entity_poly.pdbx_strand_id
1 'polypeptide(L)'
;MALIEIRNLRVSRGKQQVINDLSLDIHEGTITAIVGANGSGKSTLIGAIAGDHPLVAGSISIRGKNLAELSLADQSKERSVVTQNQFFWLAFTVRQVIEMGQSTENLTRVDSVISQLGMNEIVNQSVLTLSGGQLQRVAIARALVCDTPIYLLDEPLASQDKKSRADLISLFCKMRDAGKTLVIVMHSEAKDLDWCDQVIEELS
;
A
#
# COMPACT_ATOMS: atom_id res chain seq x y z
N MET A 1 -10.68 17.39 -3.81
CA MET A 1 -10.94 17.42 -2.35
C MET A 1 -9.94 16.47 -1.70
N ALA A 2 -9.39 16.80 -0.54
CA ALA A 2 -8.49 15.89 0.14
C ALA A 2 -9.27 14.65 0.60
N LEU A 3 -8.74 13.46 0.30
CA LEU A 3 -9.28 12.18 0.75
C LEU A 3 -8.67 11.76 2.08
N ILE A 4 -7.34 11.97 2.22
CA ILE A 4 -6.62 11.77 3.46
C ILE A 4 -6.03 13.11 3.89
N GLU A 5 -6.33 13.54 5.10
CA GLU A 5 -5.80 14.76 5.69
C GLU A 5 -4.95 14.40 6.91
N ILE A 6 -3.71 14.85 6.89
CA ILE A 6 -2.75 14.68 7.98
C ILE A 6 -2.46 16.07 8.54
N ARG A 7 -2.56 16.24 9.86
CA ARG A 7 -2.38 17.54 10.53
C ARG A 7 -1.46 17.39 11.74
N ASN A 8 -0.36 18.14 11.73
CA ASN A 8 0.64 18.23 12.81
C ASN A 8 1.06 16.86 13.37
N LEU A 9 1.20 15.88 12.47
CA LEU A 9 1.44 14.48 12.81
C LEU A 9 2.79 14.30 13.49
N ARG A 10 2.79 13.62 14.65
CA ARG A 10 3.99 13.16 15.34
C ARG A 10 3.89 11.67 15.60
N VAL A 11 4.91 10.94 15.17
CA VAL A 11 5.00 9.49 15.38
C VAL A 11 6.35 9.12 15.92
N SER A 12 6.38 8.25 16.93
CA SER A 12 7.62 7.72 17.53
C SER A 12 7.69 6.20 17.40
N ARG A 13 8.89 5.66 17.20
CA ARG A 13 9.20 4.24 17.31
C ARG A 13 10.05 4.01 18.56
N GLY A 14 9.46 3.45 19.59
CA GLY A 14 10.09 3.36 20.90
C GLY A 14 10.39 4.77 21.46
N LYS A 15 11.66 5.07 21.71
CA LYS A 15 12.09 6.38 22.23
C LYS A 15 12.46 7.38 21.12
N GLN A 16 12.53 6.95 19.87
CA GLN A 16 12.95 7.80 18.77
C GLN A 16 11.73 8.42 18.06
N GLN A 17 11.70 9.74 17.99
CA GLN A 17 10.74 10.46 17.16
C GLN A 17 11.15 10.30 15.69
N VAL A 18 10.22 9.80 14.85
CA VAL A 18 10.48 9.50 13.43
C VAL A 18 9.80 10.51 12.52
N ILE A 19 8.59 10.95 12.88
CA ILE A 19 7.87 12.00 12.15
C ILE A 19 7.62 13.13 13.15
N ASN A 20 7.90 14.37 12.73
CA ASN A 20 7.76 15.55 13.56
C ASN A 20 7.02 16.65 12.82
N ASP A 21 5.78 16.92 13.25
CA ASP A 21 4.94 18.03 12.79
C ASP A 21 4.57 18.02 11.30
N LEU A 22 4.35 16.81 10.75
CA LEU A 22 3.97 16.64 9.34
C LEU A 22 2.50 17.02 9.11
N SER A 23 2.25 17.90 8.14
CA SER A 23 0.92 18.19 7.61
C SER A 23 0.90 17.97 6.11
N LEU A 24 -0.08 17.20 5.61
CA LEU A 24 -0.13 16.72 4.24
C LEU A 24 -1.55 16.42 3.82
N ASP A 25 -1.88 16.72 2.58
CA ASP A 25 -3.13 16.34 1.93
C ASP A 25 -2.88 15.37 0.77
N ILE A 26 -3.64 14.26 0.74
CA ILE A 26 -3.64 13.31 -0.36
C ILE A 26 -5.02 13.38 -1.01
N HIS A 27 -5.03 13.63 -2.31
CA HIS A 27 -6.27 13.84 -3.06
C HIS A 27 -6.86 12.52 -3.56
N GLU A 28 -8.20 12.50 -3.70
CA GLU A 28 -8.91 11.34 -4.23
C GLU A 28 -8.54 11.10 -5.71
N GLY A 29 -8.39 9.83 -6.09
CA GLY A 29 -8.09 9.46 -7.48
C GLY A 29 -6.69 9.86 -7.93
N THR A 30 -5.71 9.94 -7.02
CA THR A 30 -4.32 10.28 -7.34
C THR A 30 -3.35 9.19 -6.90
N ILE A 31 -2.17 9.21 -7.51
CA ILE A 31 -1.00 8.46 -7.08
C ILE A 31 -0.05 9.43 -6.37
N THR A 32 0.13 9.26 -5.07
CA THR A 32 1.09 10.01 -4.27
C THR A 32 2.31 9.14 -3.98
N ALA A 33 3.47 9.54 -4.47
CA ALA A 33 4.75 8.91 -4.16
C ALA A 33 5.39 9.56 -2.94
N ILE A 34 5.85 8.75 -1.98
CA ILE A 34 6.66 9.17 -0.84
C ILE A 34 8.07 8.65 -1.08
N VAL A 35 9.02 9.54 -1.27
CA VAL A 35 10.42 9.21 -1.54
C VAL A 35 11.34 9.83 -0.48
N GLY A 36 12.58 9.38 -0.42
CA GLY A 36 13.57 9.91 0.52
C GLY A 36 14.52 8.82 1.01
N ALA A 37 15.49 9.22 1.84
CA ALA A 37 16.54 8.34 2.36
C ALA A 37 15.98 7.18 3.19
N ASN A 38 16.79 6.13 3.37
CA ASN A 38 16.47 5.04 4.29
C ASN A 38 16.37 5.59 5.73
N GLY A 39 15.33 5.16 6.45
CA GLY A 39 15.12 5.62 7.83
C GLY A 39 14.44 7.00 7.96
N SER A 40 14.06 7.68 6.86
CA SER A 40 13.38 8.99 6.91
C SER A 40 11.92 8.94 7.41
N GLY A 41 11.37 7.76 7.74
CA GLY A 41 10.02 7.64 8.27
C GLY A 41 8.94 7.25 7.27
N LYS A 42 9.26 6.96 6.02
CA LYS A 42 8.29 6.61 4.96
C LYS A 42 7.35 5.46 5.33
N SER A 43 7.92 4.32 5.72
CA SER A 43 7.12 3.15 6.17
C SER A 43 6.37 3.44 7.47
N THR A 44 6.91 4.35 8.31
CA THR A 44 6.21 4.80 9.52
C THR A 44 4.99 5.64 9.17
N LEU A 45 5.08 6.49 8.15
CA LEU A 45 3.94 7.26 7.65
C LEU A 45 2.86 6.34 7.06
N ILE A 46 3.23 5.38 6.21
CA ILE A 46 2.30 4.36 5.71
C ILE A 46 1.63 3.63 6.88
N GLY A 47 2.40 3.17 7.87
CA GLY A 47 1.85 2.49 9.06
C GLY A 47 0.96 3.40 9.92
N ALA A 48 1.24 4.70 10.00
CA ALA A 48 0.36 5.65 10.69
C ALA A 48 -0.98 5.82 9.95
N ILE A 49 -0.97 5.97 8.62
CA ILE A 49 -2.18 6.04 7.79
C ILE A 49 -2.93 4.69 7.82
N ALA A 50 -2.21 3.58 7.94
CA ALA A 50 -2.77 2.25 8.13
C ALA A 50 -3.40 2.05 9.53
N GLY A 51 -3.14 2.93 10.50
CA GLY A 51 -3.60 2.78 11.87
C GLY A 51 -2.78 1.80 12.70
N ASP A 52 -1.63 1.33 12.19
CA ASP A 52 -0.75 0.36 12.87
C ASP A 52 0.16 1.01 13.91
N HIS A 53 0.33 2.35 13.84
CA HIS A 53 1.18 3.10 14.76
C HIS A 53 0.36 4.10 15.56
N PRO A 54 0.51 4.10 16.90
CA PRO A 54 -0.11 5.13 17.74
C PRO A 54 0.52 6.50 17.42
N LEU A 55 -0.33 7.51 17.33
CA LEU A 55 0.11 8.89 17.15
C LEU A 55 0.54 9.48 18.50
N VAL A 56 1.66 10.19 18.52
CA VAL A 56 2.09 10.97 19.69
C VAL A 56 1.30 12.29 19.77
N ALA A 57 1.06 12.91 18.60
CA ALA A 57 0.24 14.11 18.45
C ALA A 57 -0.26 14.22 16.99
N GLY A 58 -1.18 15.15 16.78
CA GLY A 58 -1.79 15.38 15.49
C GLY A 58 -2.96 14.46 15.20
N SER A 59 -3.41 14.45 13.96
CA SER A 59 -4.53 13.62 13.51
C SER A 59 -4.37 13.19 12.07
N ILE A 60 -5.01 12.07 11.75
CA ILE A 60 -5.19 11.57 10.38
C ILE A 60 -6.70 11.40 10.17
N SER A 61 -7.25 12.00 9.12
CA SER A 61 -8.64 11.85 8.73
C SER A 61 -8.75 11.24 7.35
N ILE A 62 -9.73 10.35 7.16
CA ILE A 62 -10.10 9.78 5.85
C ILE A 62 -11.54 10.18 5.57
N ARG A 63 -11.77 10.85 4.43
CA ARG A 63 -13.10 11.42 4.07
C ARG A 63 -13.69 12.30 5.18
N GLY A 64 -12.84 13.09 5.86
CA GLY A 64 -13.23 13.96 6.97
C GLY A 64 -13.53 13.26 8.29
N LYS A 65 -13.38 11.93 8.39
CA LYS A 65 -13.55 11.16 9.64
C LYS A 65 -12.19 10.87 10.25
N ASN A 66 -12.02 11.16 11.52
CA ASN A 66 -10.77 10.87 12.23
C ASN A 66 -10.52 9.34 12.24
N LEU A 67 -9.33 8.92 11.81
CA LEU A 67 -8.93 7.52 11.74
C LEU A 67 -9.03 6.82 13.10
N ALA A 68 -8.73 7.52 14.19
CA ALA A 68 -8.81 6.99 15.56
C ALA A 68 -10.23 6.66 16.02
N GLU A 69 -11.25 7.24 15.38
CA GLU A 69 -12.67 7.02 15.68
C GLU A 69 -13.29 5.91 14.85
N LEU A 70 -12.63 5.48 13.78
CA LEU A 70 -13.09 4.41 12.91
C LEU A 70 -12.84 3.04 13.54
N SER A 71 -13.84 2.17 13.52
CA SER A 71 -13.66 0.76 13.86
C SER A 71 -12.68 0.08 12.89
N LEU A 72 -12.01 -1.00 13.31
CA LEU A 72 -11.12 -1.77 12.42
C LEU A 72 -11.87 -2.30 11.18
N ALA A 73 -13.15 -2.65 11.33
CA ALA A 73 -13.98 -3.08 10.21
C ALA A 73 -14.25 -1.96 9.21
N ASP A 74 -14.47 -0.72 9.68
CA ASP A 74 -14.66 0.42 8.76
C ASP A 74 -13.34 0.84 8.12
N GLN A 75 -12.26 0.81 8.89
CA GLN A 75 -10.92 1.06 8.36
C GLN A 75 -10.57 0.09 7.23
N SER A 76 -10.88 -1.21 7.36
CA SER A 76 -10.59 -2.23 6.33
C SER A 76 -11.41 -2.07 5.05
N LYS A 77 -12.56 -1.36 5.11
CA LYS A 77 -13.35 -1.00 3.92
C LYS A 77 -12.77 0.20 3.17
N GLU A 78 -12.09 1.09 3.88
CA GLU A 78 -11.52 2.30 3.28
C GLU A 78 -10.16 2.06 2.63
N ARG A 79 -9.34 1.13 3.17
CA ARG A 79 -7.97 0.96 2.70
C ARG A 79 -7.45 -0.47 2.74
N SER A 80 -6.60 -0.79 1.77
CA SER A 80 -5.76 -1.97 1.72
C SER A 80 -4.30 -1.59 1.92
N VAL A 81 -3.54 -2.45 2.61
CA VAL A 81 -2.13 -2.20 2.93
C VAL A 81 -1.27 -3.33 2.38
N VAL A 82 -0.18 -2.97 1.68
CA VAL A 82 0.88 -3.88 1.26
C VAL A 82 2.16 -3.43 1.93
N THR A 83 2.67 -4.24 2.85
CA THR A 83 3.91 -3.99 3.57
C THR A 83 5.13 -4.44 2.76
N GLN A 84 6.30 -3.86 3.05
CA GLN A 84 7.56 -4.16 2.37
C GLN A 84 7.95 -5.64 2.46
N ASN A 85 7.81 -6.24 3.64
CA ASN A 85 8.23 -7.62 3.89
C ASN A 85 7.02 -8.54 4.05
N GLN A 86 7.01 -9.63 3.28
CA GLN A 86 6.02 -10.70 3.37
C GLN A 86 6.71 -11.95 3.94
N PHE A 87 6.25 -12.41 5.10
CA PHE A 87 6.77 -13.61 5.73
C PHE A 87 5.68 -14.67 5.83
N PHE A 88 5.96 -15.84 5.28
CA PHE A 88 5.09 -17.01 5.40
C PHE A 88 5.86 -18.15 6.06
N TRP A 89 5.26 -18.74 7.09
CA TRP A 89 5.82 -19.85 7.85
C TRP A 89 5.25 -21.21 7.42
N LEU A 90 4.15 -21.19 6.65
CA LEU A 90 3.44 -22.39 6.19
C LEU A 90 3.42 -22.42 4.67
N ALA A 91 3.41 -23.63 4.11
CA ALA A 91 3.44 -23.89 2.68
C ALA A 91 2.06 -23.71 2.01
N PHE A 92 1.42 -22.56 2.24
CA PHE A 92 0.19 -22.22 1.52
C PHE A 92 0.46 -22.03 0.03
N THR A 93 -0.53 -22.34 -0.80
CA THR A 93 -0.48 -21.97 -2.21
C THR A 93 -0.71 -20.47 -2.40
N VAL A 94 -0.29 -19.93 -3.55
CA VAL A 94 -0.56 -18.55 -3.95
C VAL A 94 -2.05 -18.24 -3.82
N ARG A 95 -2.93 -19.10 -4.34
CA ARG A 95 -4.39 -18.96 -4.24
C ARG A 95 -4.84 -18.85 -2.78
N GLN A 96 -4.43 -19.79 -1.94
CA GLN A 96 -4.82 -19.79 -0.53
C GLN A 96 -4.42 -18.51 0.20
N VAL A 97 -3.22 -17.97 -0.09
CA VAL A 97 -2.78 -16.69 0.50
C VAL A 97 -3.64 -15.52 0.04
N ILE A 98 -4.01 -15.47 -1.25
CA ILE A 98 -4.86 -14.40 -1.80
C ILE A 98 -6.27 -14.47 -1.20
N GLU A 99 -6.82 -15.66 -1.04
CA GLU A 99 -8.16 -15.91 -0.49
C GLU A 99 -8.23 -15.71 1.05
N MET A 100 -7.09 -15.79 1.73
CA MET A 100 -7.04 -15.74 3.19
C MET A 100 -7.56 -14.42 3.76
N GLY A 101 -8.61 -14.51 4.58
CA GLY A 101 -9.24 -13.36 5.23
C GLY A 101 -10.18 -12.54 4.32
N GLN A 102 -10.47 -13.01 3.11
CA GLN A 102 -11.38 -12.34 2.18
C GLN A 102 -12.85 -12.65 2.52
N SER A 103 -13.73 -11.69 2.25
CA SER A 103 -15.18 -11.92 2.28
C SER A 103 -15.61 -12.79 1.09
N THR A 104 -16.80 -13.40 1.18
CA THR A 104 -17.37 -14.19 0.06
C THR A 104 -17.50 -13.35 -1.21
N GLU A 105 -17.85 -12.08 -1.10
CA GLU A 105 -17.94 -11.16 -2.23
C GLU A 105 -16.56 -10.95 -2.88
N ASN A 106 -15.54 -10.73 -2.07
CA ASN A 106 -14.17 -10.52 -2.55
C ASN A 106 -13.62 -11.75 -3.27
N LEU A 107 -13.97 -12.97 -2.84
CA LEU A 107 -13.53 -14.21 -3.46
C LEU A 107 -13.90 -14.30 -4.96
N THR A 108 -14.98 -13.64 -5.39
CA THR A 108 -15.38 -13.61 -6.81
C THR A 108 -14.36 -12.91 -7.71
N ARG A 109 -13.48 -12.08 -7.14
CA ARG A 109 -12.46 -11.30 -7.87
C ARG A 109 -11.11 -12.01 -7.99
N VAL A 110 -10.89 -13.08 -7.25
CA VAL A 110 -9.58 -13.76 -7.13
C VAL A 110 -9.02 -14.16 -8.47
N ASP A 111 -9.80 -14.83 -9.32
CA ASP A 111 -9.32 -15.32 -10.62
C ASP A 111 -8.97 -14.17 -11.58
N SER A 112 -9.77 -13.11 -11.58
CA SER A 112 -9.50 -11.93 -12.40
C SER A 112 -8.22 -11.21 -11.95
N VAL A 113 -7.99 -11.07 -10.64
CA VAL A 113 -6.78 -10.44 -10.09
C VAL A 113 -5.54 -11.30 -10.36
N ILE A 114 -5.63 -12.63 -10.21
CA ILE A 114 -4.54 -13.55 -10.55
C ILE A 114 -4.13 -13.39 -12.02
N SER A 115 -5.11 -13.34 -12.91
CA SER A 115 -4.86 -13.16 -14.34
C SER A 115 -4.28 -11.79 -14.68
N GLN A 116 -4.80 -10.73 -14.04
CA GLN A 116 -4.34 -9.35 -14.21
C GLN A 116 -2.86 -9.17 -13.81
N LEU A 117 -2.41 -9.89 -12.78
CA LEU A 117 -1.03 -9.87 -12.31
C LEU A 117 -0.13 -10.94 -12.97
N GLY A 118 -0.65 -11.70 -13.95
CA GLY A 118 0.12 -12.71 -14.69
C GLY A 118 0.59 -13.87 -13.82
N MET A 119 -0.22 -14.29 -12.83
CA MET A 119 0.17 -15.33 -11.84
C MET A 119 -0.47 -16.70 -12.10
N ASN A 120 -1.13 -16.91 -13.26
CA ASN A 120 -1.84 -18.17 -13.55
C ASN A 120 -0.95 -19.42 -13.44
N GLU A 121 0.32 -19.32 -13.86
CA GLU A 121 1.25 -20.47 -13.84
C GLU A 121 1.72 -20.84 -12.43
N ILE A 122 1.70 -19.88 -11.49
CA ILE A 122 2.20 -20.08 -10.13
C ILE A 122 1.09 -20.21 -9.09
N VAL A 123 -0.17 -20.14 -9.49
CA VAL A 123 -1.35 -20.07 -8.60
C VAL A 123 -1.43 -21.22 -7.60
N ASN A 124 -0.95 -22.42 -7.97
CA ASN A 124 -0.92 -23.62 -7.14
C ASN A 124 0.45 -23.89 -6.49
N GLN A 125 1.46 -23.05 -6.75
CA GLN A 125 2.76 -23.19 -6.13
C GLN A 125 2.72 -22.72 -4.66
N SER A 126 3.60 -23.32 -3.85
CA SER A 126 3.81 -22.87 -2.47
C SER A 126 4.48 -21.50 -2.45
N VAL A 127 3.96 -20.58 -1.61
CA VAL A 127 4.56 -19.25 -1.41
C VAL A 127 6.00 -19.32 -0.89
N LEU A 128 6.40 -20.43 -0.25
CA LEU A 128 7.77 -20.63 0.22
C LEU A 128 8.80 -20.86 -0.90
N THR A 129 8.33 -21.16 -2.12
CA THR A 129 9.19 -21.40 -3.29
C THR A 129 9.28 -20.20 -4.24
N LEU A 130 8.57 -19.14 -3.93
CA LEU A 130 8.49 -17.96 -4.78
C LEU A 130 9.70 -17.03 -4.61
N SER A 131 10.06 -16.35 -5.69
CA SER A 131 10.99 -15.22 -5.63
C SER A 131 10.40 -14.04 -4.86
N GLY A 132 11.24 -13.11 -4.38
CA GLY A 132 10.78 -11.90 -3.70
C GLY A 132 9.79 -11.07 -4.54
N GLY A 133 10.05 -10.94 -5.85
CA GLY A 133 9.14 -10.24 -6.75
C GLY A 133 7.79 -10.96 -6.95
N GLN A 134 7.79 -12.29 -6.95
CA GLN A 134 6.54 -13.07 -7.00
C GLN A 134 5.75 -12.94 -5.68
N LEU A 135 6.42 -13.00 -4.53
CA LEU A 135 5.78 -12.78 -3.22
C LEU A 135 5.16 -11.38 -3.13
N GLN A 136 5.85 -10.37 -3.63
CA GLN A 136 5.32 -9.01 -3.67
C GLN A 136 4.06 -8.91 -4.53
N ARG A 137 4.02 -9.60 -5.69
CA ARG A 137 2.78 -9.66 -6.49
C ARG A 137 1.64 -10.37 -5.79
N VAL A 138 1.92 -11.44 -5.02
CA VAL A 138 0.90 -12.11 -4.19
C VAL A 138 0.32 -11.16 -3.15
N ALA A 139 1.16 -10.34 -2.49
CA ALA A 139 0.70 -9.34 -1.53
C ALA A 139 -0.16 -8.25 -2.19
N ILE A 140 0.25 -7.78 -3.38
CA ILE A 140 -0.53 -6.82 -4.17
C ILE A 140 -1.86 -7.45 -4.59
N ALA A 141 -1.87 -8.71 -5.07
CA ALA A 141 -3.10 -9.43 -5.43
C ALA A 141 -4.09 -9.48 -4.26
N ARG A 142 -3.60 -9.85 -3.08
CA ARG A 142 -4.41 -9.91 -1.86
C ARG A 142 -5.06 -8.57 -1.54
N ALA A 143 -4.34 -7.46 -1.71
CA ALA A 143 -4.87 -6.11 -1.53
C ALA A 143 -5.90 -5.75 -2.62
N LEU A 144 -5.65 -6.09 -3.89
CA LEU A 144 -6.55 -5.79 -5.00
C LEU A 144 -7.89 -6.52 -4.91
N VAL A 145 -7.91 -7.74 -4.39
CA VAL A 145 -9.14 -8.51 -4.17
C VAL A 145 -10.10 -7.80 -3.23
N CYS A 146 -9.59 -7.02 -2.25
CA CYS A 146 -10.42 -6.22 -1.33
C CYS A 146 -11.16 -5.07 -2.02
N ASP A 147 -10.66 -4.58 -3.14
CA ASP A 147 -11.24 -3.49 -3.96
C ASP A 147 -11.55 -2.19 -3.18
N THR A 148 -10.69 -1.85 -2.24
CA THR A 148 -10.86 -0.64 -1.40
C THR A 148 -10.62 0.66 -2.20
N PRO A 149 -11.10 1.81 -1.73
CA PRO A 149 -10.81 3.11 -2.35
C PRO A 149 -9.34 3.52 -2.27
N ILE A 150 -8.64 3.14 -1.19
CA ILE A 150 -7.27 3.56 -0.90
C ILE A 150 -6.33 2.36 -0.85
N TYR A 151 -5.17 2.49 -1.47
CA TYR A 151 -4.08 1.51 -1.43
C TYR A 151 -2.82 2.15 -0.85
N LEU A 152 -2.34 1.60 0.25
CA LEU A 152 -1.10 1.96 0.92
C LEU A 152 -0.04 0.92 0.58
N LEU A 153 0.96 1.30 -0.21
CA LEU A 153 1.92 0.37 -0.79
C LEU A 153 3.34 0.73 -0.35
N ASP A 154 3.96 -0.12 0.46
CA ASP A 154 5.33 0.08 0.92
C ASP A 154 6.31 -0.70 0.03
N GLU A 155 7.06 0.00 -0.80
CA GLU A 155 8.03 -0.51 -1.76
C GLU A 155 7.49 -1.59 -2.73
N PRO A 156 6.32 -1.40 -3.37
CA PRO A 156 5.68 -2.44 -4.17
C PRO A 156 6.47 -2.82 -5.43
N LEU A 157 7.41 -1.97 -5.87
CA LEU A 157 8.23 -2.17 -7.06
C LEU A 157 9.63 -2.74 -6.73
N ALA A 158 9.94 -2.97 -5.45
CA ALA A 158 11.18 -3.61 -5.05
C ALA A 158 11.25 -5.05 -5.57
N SER A 159 12.46 -5.52 -5.89
CA SER A 159 12.71 -6.89 -6.37
C SER A 159 11.98 -7.28 -7.67
N GLN A 160 11.43 -6.30 -8.42
CA GLN A 160 10.82 -6.53 -9.72
C GLN A 160 11.86 -6.33 -10.84
N ASP A 161 11.84 -7.22 -11.84
CA ASP A 161 12.57 -6.98 -13.09
C ASP A 161 11.92 -5.81 -13.87
N LYS A 162 12.64 -5.31 -14.88
CA LYS A 162 12.23 -4.12 -15.65
C LYS A 162 10.83 -4.25 -16.27
N LYS A 163 10.49 -5.43 -16.81
CA LYS A 163 9.18 -5.69 -17.43
C LYS A 163 8.09 -5.72 -16.36
N SER A 164 8.30 -6.47 -15.30
CA SER A 164 7.37 -6.60 -14.18
C SER A 164 7.10 -5.26 -13.49
N ARG A 165 8.14 -4.42 -13.36
CA ARG A 165 8.00 -3.05 -12.84
C ARG A 165 7.11 -2.20 -13.75
N ALA A 166 7.31 -2.24 -15.07
CA ALA A 166 6.48 -1.50 -16.03
C ALA A 166 5.02 -1.97 -16.00
N ASP A 167 4.79 -3.28 -15.92
CA ASP A 167 3.44 -3.86 -15.83
C ASP A 167 2.71 -3.40 -14.57
N LEU A 168 3.39 -3.37 -13.41
CA LEU A 168 2.82 -2.88 -12.15
C LEU A 168 2.55 -1.37 -12.19
N ILE A 169 3.43 -0.56 -12.75
CA ILE A 169 3.19 0.89 -12.94
C ILE A 169 1.96 1.10 -13.81
N SER A 170 1.86 0.38 -14.94
CA SER A 170 0.66 0.44 -15.81
C SER A 170 -0.62 0.06 -15.05
N LEU A 171 -0.55 -0.96 -14.18
CA LEU A 171 -1.67 -1.34 -13.32
C LEU A 171 -2.05 -0.21 -12.36
N PHE A 172 -1.09 0.41 -11.67
CA PHE A 172 -1.35 1.51 -10.74
C PHE A 172 -1.97 2.72 -11.43
N CYS A 173 -1.50 3.07 -12.64
CA CYS A 173 -2.14 4.11 -13.44
C CYS A 173 -3.59 3.78 -13.80
N LYS A 174 -3.89 2.53 -14.21
CA LYS A 174 -5.26 2.09 -14.48
C LYS A 174 -6.16 2.14 -13.23
N MET A 175 -5.60 1.81 -12.06
CA MET A 175 -6.33 1.91 -10.78
C MET A 175 -6.68 3.37 -10.47
N ARG A 176 -5.71 4.30 -10.63
CA ARG A 176 -5.96 5.74 -10.50
C ARG A 176 -7.04 6.21 -11.47
N ASP A 177 -6.94 5.84 -12.73
CA ASP A 177 -7.91 6.22 -13.77
C ASP A 177 -9.32 5.64 -13.50
N ALA A 178 -9.40 4.55 -12.74
CA ALA A 178 -10.64 3.99 -12.19
C ALA A 178 -11.09 4.66 -10.86
N GLY A 179 -10.45 5.75 -10.44
CA GLY A 179 -10.80 6.53 -9.25
C GLY A 179 -10.20 6.01 -7.94
N LYS A 180 -9.27 5.05 -7.98
CA LYS A 180 -8.56 4.59 -6.77
C LYS A 180 -7.46 5.58 -6.38
N THR A 181 -7.20 5.69 -5.09
CA THR A 181 -6.12 6.52 -4.54
C THR A 181 -4.99 5.63 -4.06
N LEU A 182 -3.78 5.91 -4.51
CA LEU A 182 -2.60 5.12 -4.16
C LEU A 182 -1.59 6.01 -3.42
N VAL A 183 -1.09 5.53 -2.29
CA VAL A 183 0.04 6.11 -1.56
C VAL A 183 1.17 5.10 -1.61
N ILE A 184 2.27 5.47 -2.27
CA ILE A 184 3.34 4.53 -2.61
C ILE A 184 4.66 5.02 -2.04
N VAL A 185 5.27 4.23 -1.16
CA VAL A 185 6.65 4.46 -0.72
C VAL A 185 7.60 3.84 -1.72
N MET A 186 8.60 4.60 -2.14
CA MET A 186 9.62 4.16 -3.11
C MET A 186 11.00 4.68 -2.79
N HIS A 187 12.01 3.94 -3.26
CA HIS A 187 13.40 4.38 -3.39
C HIS A 187 13.67 4.71 -4.86
N SER A 188 13.25 5.88 -5.31
CA SER A 188 13.46 6.34 -6.69
C SER A 188 13.84 7.81 -6.68
N GLU A 189 14.58 8.24 -7.70
CA GLU A 189 14.79 9.68 -7.93
C GLU A 189 13.49 10.28 -8.50
N ALA A 190 13.20 11.53 -8.17
CA ALA A 190 11.98 12.22 -8.61
C ALA A 190 11.76 12.18 -10.13
N LYS A 191 12.84 12.17 -10.92
CA LYS A 191 12.80 12.08 -12.40
C LYS A 191 12.17 10.80 -12.95
N ASP A 192 12.08 9.72 -12.14
CA ASP A 192 11.51 8.43 -12.54
C ASP A 192 10.05 8.28 -12.08
N LEU A 193 9.41 9.38 -11.65
CA LEU A 193 8.09 9.42 -11.01
C LEU A 193 7.07 10.26 -11.79
N ASP A 194 7.29 10.47 -13.08
CA ASP A 194 6.40 11.21 -13.99
C ASP A 194 4.99 10.61 -14.13
N TRP A 195 4.80 9.35 -13.71
CA TRP A 195 3.51 8.66 -13.65
C TRP A 195 2.73 8.92 -12.33
N CYS A 196 3.36 9.60 -11.35
CA CYS A 196 2.73 9.98 -10.09
C CYS A 196 2.17 11.41 -10.19
N ASP A 197 1.02 11.64 -9.56
CA ASP A 197 0.36 12.96 -9.55
C ASP A 197 0.96 13.89 -8.48
N GLN A 198 1.52 13.31 -7.40
CA GLN A 198 2.17 14.04 -6.31
C GLN A 198 3.42 13.28 -5.85
N VAL A 199 4.48 14.01 -5.57
CA VAL A 199 5.72 13.46 -5.00
C VAL A 199 6.05 14.21 -3.72
N ILE A 200 6.31 13.47 -2.64
CA ILE A 200 6.67 13.97 -1.32
C ILE A 200 8.09 13.49 -1.02
N GLU A 201 9.04 14.42 -0.92
CA GLU A 201 10.45 14.11 -0.73
C GLU A 201 10.90 14.24 0.73
N GLU A 202 10.20 15.05 1.53
CA GLU A 202 10.57 15.32 2.93
C GLU A 202 9.38 15.05 3.85
N LEU A 203 9.64 14.40 4.98
CA LEU A 203 8.66 14.07 6.02
C LEU A 203 8.90 14.88 7.32
N SER A 204 9.61 16.00 7.20
CA SER A 204 9.96 16.88 8.34
C SER A 204 9.55 18.32 8.03
#